data_332ce58f3ab140ef41649b45603be281
#
_entry.id   332ce58f3ab140ef41649b45603be281
#
_cell.length_a   1.000
_cell.length_b   1.000
_cell.length_c   1.000
_cell.angle_alpha   90.00
_cell.angle_beta   90.00
_cell.angle_gamma   90.00
#
_symmetry.space_group_name_H-M   'P 1'
#
loop_
_entity.id
_entity.type
_entity.pdbx_description
1 polymer ?
#
loop_
_entity_poly.entity_id
_entity_poly.type
_entity_poly.pdbx_seq_one_letter_code
_entity_poly.pdbx_strand_id
1 'polypeptide(L)'
;MDLRQLEMFQAIVEAGSFTNAGKRLHVSQSAISRQITLLEKELGVQVLMRSNKRVFLTDAGKTLLKHCHRVFRDIEEALLEVSQNETISEGSLRVGGGMSVCTYLLPHILKEYHARHPNIRLTVTTGTSEPTLEKIRNNEIDIGILTLPVESHDLEVESIIEEEMVVVMSPSHPLSTRKELSVKDLDETPLILFERGSNTRKIIERFIDEQDITANIIMQMENVEIIKPLVDIGLGITIIPYQSIVREVEAGTLHYARIAGHPLYRKLGLVMLKMNYRPIPLQRIVTLFKEMISTLQVLPP
;
A
#
# COMPACT_ATOMS: atom_id res chain seq x y z
N MET A 1 9.31 -32.22 7.96
CA MET A 1 8.49 -31.03 7.68
C MET A 1 7.58 -31.31 6.51
N ASP A 2 6.27 -31.11 6.67
CA ASP A 2 5.27 -31.31 5.63
C ASP A 2 4.36 -30.10 5.46
N LEU A 3 3.58 -30.08 4.38
CA LEU A 3 2.69 -28.96 4.06
C LEU A 3 1.62 -28.72 5.13
N ARG A 4 1.15 -29.78 5.80
CA ARG A 4 0.14 -29.68 6.84
C ARG A 4 0.68 -28.98 8.09
N GLN A 5 1.93 -29.23 8.42
CA GLN A 5 2.62 -28.53 9.52
C GLN A 5 2.83 -27.05 9.20
N LEU A 6 3.19 -26.69 7.97
CA LEU A 6 3.31 -25.31 7.51
C LEU A 6 1.96 -24.57 7.52
N GLU A 7 0.88 -25.23 7.07
CA GLU A 7 -0.48 -24.71 7.12
C GLU A 7 -0.91 -24.41 8.57
N MET A 8 -0.65 -25.36 9.48
CA MET A 8 -0.96 -25.18 10.91
C MET A 8 -0.15 -24.03 11.53
N PHE A 9 1.13 -23.92 11.18
CA PHE A 9 1.99 -22.83 11.63
C PHE A 9 1.44 -21.47 11.16
N GLN A 10 1.14 -21.32 9.88
CA GLN A 10 0.57 -20.10 9.31
C GLN A 10 -0.76 -19.74 9.97
N ALA A 11 -1.66 -20.71 10.12
CA ALA A 11 -2.96 -20.49 10.76
C ALA A 11 -2.85 -20.00 12.22
N ILE A 12 -1.85 -20.48 12.98
CA ILE A 12 -1.59 -20.02 14.35
C ILE A 12 -1.16 -18.54 14.34
N VAL A 13 -0.26 -18.18 13.44
CA VAL A 13 0.24 -16.81 13.33
C VAL A 13 -0.90 -15.85 12.99
N GLU A 14 -1.70 -16.18 11.98
CA GLU A 14 -2.84 -15.37 11.55
C GLU A 14 -3.94 -15.26 12.61
N ALA A 15 -4.23 -16.36 13.32
CA ALA A 15 -5.28 -16.39 14.34
C ALA A 15 -4.81 -15.86 15.72
N GLY A 16 -3.51 -15.65 15.90
CA GLY A 16 -2.89 -15.19 17.15
C GLY A 16 -2.97 -16.22 18.31
N SER A 17 -3.54 -17.40 18.08
CA SER A 17 -3.70 -18.44 19.11
C SER A 17 -3.88 -19.84 18.53
N PHE A 18 -3.38 -20.84 19.24
CA PHE A 18 -3.59 -22.26 18.90
C PHE A 18 -5.05 -22.68 18.86
N THR A 19 -5.87 -22.15 19.78
CA THR A 19 -7.29 -22.48 19.85
C THR A 19 -8.07 -21.96 18.65
N ASN A 20 -7.83 -20.72 18.25
CA ASN A 20 -8.50 -20.14 17.09
C ASN A 20 -8.03 -20.78 15.78
N ALA A 21 -6.74 -21.08 15.67
CA ALA A 21 -6.20 -21.86 14.54
C ALA A 21 -6.87 -23.23 14.43
N GLY A 22 -7.07 -23.93 15.58
CA GLY A 22 -7.77 -25.22 15.63
C GLY A 22 -9.20 -25.12 15.12
N LYS A 23 -9.94 -24.09 15.52
CA LYS A 23 -11.30 -23.86 15.02
C LYS A 23 -11.32 -23.64 13.51
N ARG A 24 -10.38 -22.83 13.00
CA ARG A 24 -10.28 -22.54 11.56
C ARG A 24 -9.94 -23.76 10.70
N LEU A 25 -9.04 -24.61 11.19
CA LEU A 25 -8.59 -25.80 10.49
C LEU A 25 -9.42 -27.06 10.82
N HIS A 26 -10.47 -26.94 11.66
CA HIS A 26 -11.30 -28.05 12.11
C HIS A 26 -10.51 -29.18 12.80
N VAL A 27 -9.47 -28.81 13.58
CA VAL A 27 -8.65 -29.76 14.35
C VAL A 27 -8.55 -29.32 15.81
N SER A 28 -8.24 -30.28 16.72
CA SER A 28 -8.07 -29.94 18.13
C SER A 28 -6.81 -29.10 18.36
N GLN A 29 -6.87 -28.23 19.38
CA GLN A 29 -5.72 -27.44 19.80
C GLN A 29 -4.51 -28.31 20.18
N SER A 30 -4.75 -29.49 20.80
CA SER A 30 -3.71 -30.44 21.15
C SER A 30 -3.03 -31.05 19.92
N ALA A 31 -3.80 -31.34 18.87
CA ALA A 31 -3.24 -31.84 17.60
C ALA A 31 -2.33 -30.80 16.94
N ILE A 32 -2.78 -29.57 16.84
CA ILE A 32 -1.94 -28.47 16.31
C ILE A 32 -0.68 -28.29 17.15
N SER A 33 -0.82 -28.23 18.49
CA SER A 33 0.33 -28.07 19.38
C SER A 33 1.38 -29.17 19.19
N ARG A 34 0.92 -30.42 19.03
CA ARG A 34 1.81 -31.57 18.76
C ARG A 34 2.54 -31.43 17.41
N GLN A 35 1.83 -31.01 16.37
CA GLN A 35 2.44 -30.85 15.05
C GLN A 35 3.49 -29.74 15.01
N ILE A 36 3.23 -28.63 15.69
CA ILE A 36 4.22 -27.55 15.81
C ILE A 36 5.44 -28.01 16.62
N THR A 37 5.24 -28.75 17.71
CA THR A 37 6.38 -29.31 18.47
C THR A 37 7.23 -30.26 17.60
N LEU A 38 6.61 -31.05 16.73
CA LEU A 38 7.33 -31.93 15.79
C LEU A 38 8.08 -31.11 14.74
N LEU A 39 7.47 -30.06 14.20
CA LEU A 39 8.09 -29.13 13.26
C LEU A 39 9.32 -28.45 13.89
N GLU A 40 9.20 -27.89 15.10
CA GLU A 40 10.30 -27.25 15.82
C GLU A 40 11.43 -28.22 16.14
N LYS A 41 11.09 -29.46 16.50
CA LYS A 41 12.07 -30.53 16.73
C LYS A 41 12.86 -30.88 15.46
N GLU A 42 12.19 -30.94 14.33
CA GLU A 42 12.83 -31.22 13.03
C GLU A 42 13.71 -30.05 12.57
N LEU A 43 13.26 -28.80 12.77
CA LEU A 43 14.03 -27.61 12.45
C LEU A 43 15.20 -27.35 13.43
N GLY A 44 15.17 -27.97 14.62
CA GLY A 44 16.15 -27.74 15.67
C GLY A 44 16.04 -26.35 16.36
N VAL A 45 15.00 -25.59 16.05
CA VAL A 45 14.77 -24.24 16.59
C VAL A 45 13.29 -24.00 16.87
N GLN A 46 13.01 -23.17 17.87
CA GLN A 46 11.64 -22.70 18.12
C GLN A 46 11.24 -21.64 17.10
N VAL A 47 10.06 -21.78 16.50
CA VAL A 47 9.48 -20.80 15.57
C VAL A 47 8.39 -19.95 16.21
N LEU A 48 7.83 -20.41 17.34
CA LEU A 48 6.80 -19.70 18.11
C LEU A 48 7.23 -19.53 19.58
N MET A 49 6.98 -18.35 20.11
CA MET A 49 7.04 -18.08 21.55
C MET A 49 5.63 -17.94 22.09
N ARG A 50 5.40 -18.53 23.28
CA ARG A 50 4.12 -18.45 24.01
C ARG A 50 4.28 -17.51 25.20
N SER A 51 3.46 -16.47 25.29
CA SER A 51 3.40 -15.58 26.46
C SER A 51 1.96 -15.21 26.74
N ASN A 52 1.51 -15.44 27.96
CA ASN A 52 0.19 -15.01 28.48
C ASN A 52 -1.00 -15.18 27.52
N LYS A 53 -1.19 -16.38 26.96
CA LYS A 53 -2.24 -16.73 25.98
C LYS A 53 -2.08 -16.11 24.59
N ARG A 54 -0.99 -15.41 24.30
CA ARG A 54 -0.65 -14.91 22.96
C ARG A 54 0.51 -15.68 22.36
N VAL A 55 0.53 -15.72 21.05
CA VAL A 55 1.59 -16.34 20.27
C VAL A 55 2.38 -15.24 19.56
N PHE A 56 3.70 -15.32 19.64
CA PHE A 56 4.63 -14.42 18.96
C PHE A 56 5.58 -15.25 18.11
N LEU A 57 6.02 -14.68 17.01
CA LEU A 57 7.06 -15.28 16.17
C LEU A 57 8.45 -15.06 16.78
N THR A 58 9.30 -16.09 16.75
CA THR A 58 10.74 -15.91 16.85
C THR A 58 11.31 -15.37 15.54
N ASP A 59 12.59 -15.00 15.48
CA ASP A 59 13.21 -14.60 14.21
C ASP A 59 13.26 -15.76 13.21
N ALA A 60 13.49 -17.00 13.69
CA ALA A 60 13.33 -18.21 12.88
C ALA A 60 11.89 -18.38 12.39
N GLY A 61 10.90 -18.06 13.24
CA GLY A 61 9.48 -18.09 12.86
C GLY A 61 9.13 -17.05 11.79
N LYS A 62 9.66 -15.84 11.87
CA LYS A 62 9.49 -14.82 10.81
C LYS A 62 10.04 -15.32 9.48
N THR A 63 11.23 -15.90 9.51
CA THR A 63 11.87 -16.49 8.34
C THR A 63 11.03 -17.63 7.76
N LEU A 64 10.56 -18.55 8.61
CA LEU A 64 9.73 -19.67 8.19
C LEU A 64 8.41 -19.16 7.57
N LEU A 65 7.74 -18.18 8.18
CA LEU A 65 6.48 -17.62 7.68
C LEU A 65 6.64 -17.06 6.26
N LYS A 66 7.73 -16.33 6.01
CA LYS A 66 8.05 -15.84 4.68
C LYS A 66 8.14 -16.95 3.64
N HIS A 67 8.78 -18.07 4.00
CA HIS A 67 8.87 -19.23 3.11
C HIS A 67 7.55 -19.99 2.99
N CYS A 68 6.73 -20.07 4.05
CA CYS A 68 5.39 -20.65 3.97
C CYS A 68 4.52 -19.94 2.93
N HIS A 69 4.48 -18.61 2.98
CA HIS A 69 3.70 -17.81 2.01
C HIS A 69 4.12 -18.14 0.56
N ARG A 70 5.43 -18.28 0.32
CA ARG A 70 5.94 -18.61 -1.02
C ARG A 70 5.58 -20.03 -1.46
N VAL A 71 5.76 -21.01 -0.57
CA VAL A 71 5.44 -22.42 -0.88
C VAL A 71 3.96 -22.61 -1.20
N PHE A 72 3.06 -22.05 -0.38
CA PHE A 72 1.62 -22.17 -0.64
C PHE A 72 1.20 -21.46 -1.92
N ARG A 73 1.83 -20.34 -2.24
CA ARG A 73 1.61 -19.65 -3.50
C ARG A 73 2.09 -20.47 -4.70
N ASP A 74 3.30 -21.04 -4.64
CA ASP A 74 3.83 -21.89 -5.72
C ASP A 74 2.89 -23.09 -5.98
N ILE A 75 2.27 -23.63 -4.92
CA ILE A 75 1.25 -24.69 -5.03
C ILE A 75 -0.02 -24.16 -5.69
N GLU A 76 -0.53 -23.00 -5.28
CA GLU A 76 -1.71 -22.37 -5.90
C GLU A 76 -1.45 -22.08 -7.38
N GLU A 77 -0.27 -21.57 -7.72
CA GLU A 77 0.15 -21.32 -9.11
C GLU A 77 0.18 -22.63 -9.92
N ALA A 78 0.80 -23.68 -9.38
CA ALA A 78 0.86 -24.98 -10.04
C ALA A 78 -0.54 -25.58 -10.29
N LEU A 79 -1.45 -25.46 -9.31
CA LEU A 79 -2.84 -25.90 -9.48
C LEU A 79 -3.57 -25.11 -10.57
N LEU A 80 -3.31 -23.82 -10.67
CA LEU A 80 -3.86 -22.95 -11.70
C LEU A 80 -3.31 -23.31 -13.10
N GLU A 81 -2.00 -23.55 -13.22
CA GLU A 81 -1.36 -23.97 -14.47
C GLU A 81 -1.90 -25.30 -14.97
N VAL A 82 -2.04 -26.28 -14.06
CA VAL A 82 -2.50 -27.64 -14.41
C VAL A 82 -3.99 -27.66 -14.77
N SER A 83 -4.80 -26.83 -14.14
CA SER A 83 -6.26 -26.82 -14.37
C SER A 83 -6.67 -26.31 -15.73
N GLN A 84 -5.82 -25.58 -16.47
CA GLN A 84 -6.08 -24.98 -17.79
C GLN A 84 -7.47 -24.32 -17.94
N ASN A 85 -8.18 -24.13 -16.83
CA ASN A 85 -9.53 -23.60 -16.83
C ASN A 85 -9.49 -22.06 -16.75
N GLU A 86 -9.73 -21.41 -17.86
CA GLU A 86 -10.04 -19.94 -17.90
C GLU A 86 -11.24 -19.56 -17.00
N THR A 87 -11.97 -20.55 -16.49
CA THR A 87 -13.15 -20.42 -15.64
C THR A 87 -12.87 -20.39 -14.14
N ILE A 88 -11.60 -20.32 -13.67
CA ILE A 88 -11.34 -20.15 -12.24
C ILE A 88 -11.78 -18.73 -11.86
N SER A 89 -13.03 -18.64 -11.42
CA SER A 89 -13.66 -17.43 -10.90
C SER A 89 -13.44 -17.27 -9.39
N GLU A 90 -12.73 -18.19 -8.75
CA GLU A 90 -12.45 -18.17 -7.31
C GLU A 90 -10.96 -17.89 -7.05
N GLY A 91 -10.66 -17.18 -5.98
CA GLY A 91 -9.31 -16.86 -5.60
C GLY A 91 -9.26 -15.64 -4.66
N SER A 92 -8.06 -15.20 -4.37
CA SER A 92 -7.84 -14.00 -3.58
C SER A 92 -6.86 -13.06 -4.29
N LEU A 93 -7.02 -11.76 -4.07
CA LEU A 93 -6.09 -10.74 -4.53
C LEU A 93 -5.84 -9.75 -3.39
N ARG A 94 -4.59 -9.60 -3.00
CA ARG A 94 -4.14 -8.72 -1.93
C ARG A 94 -3.44 -7.51 -2.54
N VAL A 95 -4.04 -6.35 -2.34
CA VAL A 95 -3.57 -5.08 -2.90
C VAL A 95 -3.02 -4.20 -1.80
N GLY A 96 -1.89 -3.55 -2.02
CA GLY A 96 -1.29 -2.60 -1.08
C GLY A 96 -1.07 -1.23 -1.69
N GLY A 97 -1.03 -0.19 -0.85
CA GLY A 97 -0.71 1.15 -1.32
C GLY A 97 -0.69 2.20 -0.22
N GLY A 98 -0.23 3.40 -0.55
CA GLY A 98 -0.33 4.56 0.31
C GLY A 98 -1.79 4.96 0.56
N MET A 99 -2.07 5.64 1.69
CA MET A 99 -3.43 6.03 2.07
C MET A 99 -4.14 6.81 0.96
N SER A 100 -3.49 7.80 0.33
CA SER A 100 -4.11 8.58 -0.76
C SER A 100 -4.49 7.71 -1.97
N VAL A 101 -3.66 6.73 -2.32
CA VAL A 101 -3.95 5.77 -3.40
C VAL A 101 -5.15 4.91 -3.04
N CYS A 102 -5.15 4.36 -1.81
CA CYS A 102 -6.23 3.48 -1.34
C CYS A 102 -7.57 4.22 -1.17
N THR A 103 -7.53 5.54 -0.91
CA THR A 103 -8.74 6.35 -0.71
C THR A 103 -9.30 6.90 -2.03
N TYR A 104 -8.44 7.35 -2.94
CA TYR A 104 -8.87 8.14 -4.09
C TYR A 104 -8.77 7.41 -5.44
N LEU A 105 -7.78 6.53 -5.61
CA LEU A 105 -7.56 5.83 -6.86
C LEU A 105 -8.17 4.42 -6.86
N LEU A 106 -7.80 3.64 -5.85
CA LEU A 106 -8.10 2.22 -5.79
C LEU A 106 -9.61 1.87 -5.77
N PRO A 107 -10.52 2.64 -5.14
CA PRO A 107 -11.94 2.32 -5.13
C PRO A 107 -12.55 2.23 -6.53
N HIS A 108 -12.12 3.06 -7.48
CA HIS A 108 -12.61 3.02 -8.85
C HIS A 108 -12.21 1.73 -9.56
N ILE A 109 -10.97 1.31 -9.38
CA ILE A 109 -10.44 0.06 -9.92
C ILE A 109 -11.12 -1.15 -9.29
N LEU A 110 -11.24 -1.16 -7.95
CA LEU A 110 -11.83 -2.30 -7.23
C LEU A 110 -13.31 -2.48 -7.52
N LYS A 111 -14.05 -1.37 -7.73
CA LYS A 111 -15.45 -1.43 -8.17
C LYS A 111 -15.58 -2.19 -9.49
N GLU A 112 -14.80 -1.80 -10.48
CA GLU A 112 -14.83 -2.43 -11.81
C GLU A 112 -14.30 -3.87 -11.75
N TYR A 113 -13.21 -4.10 -11.00
CA TYR A 113 -12.65 -5.42 -10.81
C TYR A 113 -13.64 -6.40 -10.17
N HIS A 114 -14.32 -5.97 -9.10
CA HIS A 114 -15.31 -6.78 -8.41
C HIS A 114 -16.55 -7.04 -9.30
N ALA A 115 -16.97 -6.06 -10.10
CA ALA A 115 -18.07 -6.26 -11.05
C ALA A 115 -17.75 -7.33 -12.11
N ARG A 116 -16.50 -7.36 -12.60
CA ARG A 116 -16.04 -8.37 -13.58
C ARG A 116 -15.74 -9.73 -12.95
N HIS A 117 -15.32 -9.74 -11.68
CA HIS A 117 -14.80 -10.92 -10.96
C HIS A 117 -15.37 -11.02 -9.53
N PRO A 118 -16.70 -11.25 -9.37
CA PRO A 118 -17.38 -11.16 -8.06
C PRO A 118 -16.94 -12.22 -7.04
N ASN A 119 -16.40 -13.34 -7.50
CA ASN A 119 -15.96 -14.45 -6.63
C ASN A 119 -14.52 -14.32 -6.16
N ILE A 120 -13.78 -13.31 -6.60
CA ILE A 120 -12.42 -13.06 -6.11
C ILE A 120 -12.49 -12.26 -4.82
N ARG A 121 -11.89 -12.82 -3.75
CA ARG A 121 -11.78 -12.13 -2.46
C ARG A 121 -10.70 -11.05 -2.56
N LEU A 122 -11.10 -9.81 -2.28
CA LEU A 122 -10.19 -8.66 -2.28
C LEU A 122 -9.77 -8.32 -0.84
N THR A 123 -8.48 -8.09 -0.64
CA THR A 123 -7.93 -7.55 0.61
C THR A 123 -7.09 -6.33 0.28
N VAL A 124 -7.35 -5.22 0.96
CA VAL A 124 -6.60 -3.97 0.79
C VAL A 124 -5.83 -3.67 2.06
N THR A 125 -4.54 -3.38 1.90
CA THR A 125 -3.65 -3.00 3.01
C THR A 125 -3.05 -1.62 2.74
N THR A 126 -3.17 -0.72 3.69
CA THR A 126 -2.53 0.60 3.62
C THR A 126 -1.16 0.58 4.28
N GLY A 127 -0.24 1.41 3.79
CA GLY A 127 1.09 1.55 4.37
C GLY A 127 1.97 2.49 3.56
N THR A 128 3.09 2.91 4.14
CA THR A 128 4.14 3.63 3.40
C THR A 128 4.88 2.67 2.46
N SER A 129 5.70 3.23 1.57
CA SER A 129 6.31 2.43 0.48
C SER A 129 7.17 1.28 1.01
N GLU A 130 8.05 1.51 1.98
CA GLU A 130 8.99 0.48 2.45
C GLU A 130 8.30 -0.72 3.12
N PRO A 131 7.40 -0.54 4.12
CA PRO A 131 6.63 -1.66 4.66
C PRO A 131 5.79 -2.40 3.62
N THR A 132 5.26 -1.69 2.61
CA THR A 132 4.50 -2.33 1.53
C THR A 132 5.41 -3.17 0.64
N LEU A 133 6.61 -2.70 0.32
CA LEU A 133 7.62 -3.46 -0.43
C LEU A 133 8.04 -4.73 0.31
N GLU A 134 8.24 -4.65 1.63
CA GLU A 134 8.54 -5.84 2.44
C GLU A 134 7.39 -6.85 2.39
N LYS A 135 6.15 -6.39 2.49
CA LYS A 135 4.97 -7.27 2.38
C LYS A 135 4.84 -7.92 1.00
N ILE A 136 5.18 -7.20 -0.08
CA ILE A 136 5.24 -7.79 -1.43
C ILE A 136 6.31 -8.89 -1.48
N ARG A 137 7.54 -8.61 -0.99
CA ARG A 137 8.62 -9.59 -0.94
C ARG A 137 8.30 -10.83 -0.09
N ASN A 138 7.48 -10.65 0.94
CA ASN A 138 7.02 -11.73 1.82
C ASN A 138 5.77 -12.46 1.29
N ASN A 139 5.27 -12.11 0.10
CA ASN A 139 4.00 -12.62 -0.46
C ASN A 139 2.77 -12.37 0.43
N GLU A 140 2.78 -11.32 1.22
CA GLU A 140 1.62 -10.85 2.00
C GLU A 140 0.72 -9.92 1.17
N ILE A 141 1.28 -9.28 0.14
CA ILE A 141 0.62 -8.43 -0.86
C ILE A 141 1.03 -8.93 -2.24
N ASP A 142 0.08 -9.06 -3.16
CA ASP A 142 0.31 -9.53 -4.52
C ASP A 142 0.71 -8.38 -5.46
N ILE A 143 0.15 -7.20 -5.23
CA ILE A 143 0.43 -5.99 -5.99
C ILE A 143 0.36 -4.76 -5.10
N GLY A 144 1.36 -3.90 -5.20
CA GLY A 144 1.40 -2.58 -4.56
C GLY A 144 1.23 -1.46 -5.58
N ILE A 145 0.51 -0.40 -5.20
CA ILE A 145 0.47 0.85 -5.95
C ILE A 145 1.25 1.88 -5.14
N LEU A 146 2.45 2.19 -5.59
CA LEU A 146 3.43 2.94 -4.80
C LEU A 146 3.93 4.19 -5.55
N THR A 147 4.31 5.20 -4.79
CA THR A 147 5.00 6.38 -5.33
C THR A 147 6.42 6.00 -5.74
N LEU A 148 6.76 6.27 -7.00
CA LEU A 148 8.09 6.03 -7.57
C LEU A 148 9.09 7.15 -7.18
N PRO A 149 10.40 6.89 -7.22
CA PRO A 149 11.04 5.66 -7.70
C PRO A 149 11.00 4.51 -6.68
N VAL A 150 10.94 3.30 -7.18
CA VAL A 150 11.18 2.05 -6.46
C VAL A 150 12.24 1.29 -7.24
N GLU A 151 13.41 1.09 -6.63
CA GLU A 151 14.53 0.37 -7.23
C GLU A 151 14.68 -0.98 -6.55
N SER A 152 14.55 -2.05 -7.31
CA SER A 152 14.70 -3.42 -6.80
C SER A 152 14.91 -4.41 -7.94
N HIS A 153 15.81 -5.37 -7.74
CA HIS A 153 16.10 -6.40 -8.73
C HIS A 153 15.06 -7.54 -8.75
N ASP A 154 14.40 -7.76 -7.62
CA ASP A 154 13.42 -8.83 -7.39
C ASP A 154 11.97 -8.39 -7.66
N LEU A 155 11.75 -7.10 -7.94
CA LEU A 155 10.44 -6.55 -8.22
C LEU A 155 10.29 -6.13 -9.68
N GLU A 156 9.10 -6.28 -10.19
CA GLU A 156 8.64 -5.66 -11.42
C GLU A 156 7.94 -4.37 -11.08
N VAL A 157 8.32 -3.29 -11.73
CA VAL A 157 7.78 -1.94 -11.51
C VAL A 157 7.29 -1.39 -12.83
N GLU A 158 6.01 -1.07 -12.90
CA GLU A 158 5.37 -0.48 -14.07
C GLU A 158 4.76 0.87 -13.71
N SER A 159 5.25 1.96 -14.30
CA SER A 159 4.69 3.31 -14.09
C SER A 159 3.31 3.41 -14.75
N ILE A 160 2.31 3.89 -14.01
CA ILE A 160 0.92 3.93 -14.48
C ILE A 160 0.32 5.34 -14.55
N ILE A 161 0.55 6.17 -13.56
CA ILE A 161 -0.10 7.49 -13.43
C ILE A 161 0.93 8.51 -12.98
N GLU A 162 0.83 9.71 -13.52
CA GLU A 162 1.52 10.89 -13.03
C GLU A 162 0.48 11.86 -12.45
N GLU A 163 0.63 12.21 -11.17
CA GLU A 163 -0.27 13.09 -10.44
C GLU A 163 0.41 14.43 -10.18
N GLU A 164 -0.30 15.52 -10.48
CA GLU A 164 0.17 16.86 -10.12
C GLU A 164 0.03 17.11 -8.63
N MET A 165 1.10 17.60 -8.03
CA MET A 165 1.16 18.02 -6.64
C MET A 165 0.90 19.52 -6.58
N VAL A 166 -0.08 19.93 -5.77
CA VAL A 166 -0.50 21.34 -5.66
C VAL A 166 -0.31 21.85 -4.23
N VAL A 167 -0.12 23.15 -4.10
CA VAL A 167 -0.13 23.83 -2.80
C VAL A 167 -1.57 23.98 -2.36
N VAL A 168 -1.90 23.52 -1.16
CA VAL A 168 -3.27 23.52 -0.61
C VAL A 168 -3.31 24.35 0.65
N MET A 169 -4.36 25.14 0.77
CA MET A 169 -4.54 26.10 1.87
C MET A 169 -6.02 26.29 2.22
N SER A 170 -6.28 26.85 3.39
CA SER A 170 -7.61 27.33 3.78
C SER A 170 -8.10 28.42 2.84
N PRO A 171 -9.41 28.53 2.54
CA PRO A 171 -9.97 29.66 1.80
C PRO A 171 -9.69 31.01 2.44
N SER A 172 -9.48 31.07 3.74
CA SER A 172 -9.13 32.30 4.49
C SER A 172 -7.64 32.69 4.42
N HIS A 173 -6.79 31.83 3.84
CA HIS A 173 -5.35 32.07 3.76
C HIS A 173 -5.05 33.28 2.83
N PRO A 174 -4.09 34.15 3.14
CA PRO A 174 -3.77 35.31 2.31
C PRO A 174 -3.46 35.03 0.85
N LEU A 175 -2.92 33.85 0.57
CA LEU A 175 -2.57 33.40 -0.78
C LEU A 175 -3.73 32.70 -1.52
N SER A 176 -4.89 32.49 -0.90
CA SER A 176 -6.01 31.71 -1.47
C SER A 176 -6.63 32.34 -2.73
N THR A 177 -6.45 33.62 -2.97
CA THR A 177 -6.96 34.29 -4.17
C THR A 177 -6.11 34.06 -5.41
N ARG A 178 -4.94 33.46 -5.25
CA ARG A 178 -4.00 33.17 -6.35
C ARG A 178 -4.19 31.77 -6.88
N LYS A 179 -4.21 31.62 -8.20
CA LYS A 179 -4.21 30.31 -8.89
C LYS A 179 -2.81 29.71 -9.02
N GLU A 180 -1.80 30.56 -8.98
CA GLU A 180 -0.39 30.17 -9.05
C GLU A 180 0.41 30.89 -7.96
N LEU A 181 1.35 30.17 -7.36
CA LEU A 181 2.28 30.70 -6.38
C LEU A 181 3.70 30.60 -6.94
N SER A 182 4.50 31.63 -6.68
CA SER A 182 5.94 31.55 -6.92
C SER A 182 6.60 30.69 -5.83
N VAL A 183 7.79 30.19 -6.11
CA VAL A 183 8.61 29.47 -5.11
C VAL A 183 8.82 30.33 -3.85
N LYS A 184 9.00 31.64 -4.00
CA LYS A 184 9.17 32.58 -2.89
C LYS A 184 7.95 32.71 -1.98
N ASP A 185 6.75 32.44 -2.48
CA ASP A 185 5.53 32.48 -1.65
C ASP A 185 5.50 31.31 -0.64
N LEU A 186 6.36 30.31 -0.82
CA LEU A 186 6.52 29.16 0.08
C LEU A 186 7.58 29.40 1.16
N ASP A 187 8.47 30.39 0.99
CA ASP A 187 9.50 30.72 1.96
C ASP A 187 8.88 31.09 3.31
N GLU A 188 9.42 30.47 4.37
CA GLU A 188 9.01 30.66 5.78
C GLU A 188 7.52 30.47 6.05
N THR A 189 6.71 30.12 5.03
CA THR A 189 5.28 29.81 5.19
C THR A 189 5.11 28.54 6.00
N PRO A 190 4.22 28.52 7.02
CA PRO A 190 3.99 27.32 7.83
C PRO A 190 3.53 26.14 6.98
N LEU A 191 4.33 25.06 6.93
CA LEU A 191 4.08 23.85 6.15
C LEU A 191 3.67 22.69 7.06
N ILE A 192 2.61 21.99 6.66
CA ILE A 192 2.19 20.71 7.21
C ILE A 192 2.48 19.65 6.15
N LEU A 193 3.37 18.72 6.42
CA LEU A 193 3.83 17.76 5.42
C LEU A 193 3.64 16.31 5.88
N PHE A 194 3.81 15.37 4.96
CA PHE A 194 3.88 13.95 5.30
C PHE A 194 5.06 13.66 6.22
N GLU A 195 4.95 12.61 7.04
CA GLU A 195 6.06 12.12 7.86
C GLU A 195 7.26 11.69 7.01
N ARG A 196 8.44 11.67 7.63
CA ARG A 196 9.66 11.18 6.99
C ARG A 196 9.55 9.70 6.66
N GLY A 197 10.16 9.29 5.54
CA GLY A 197 10.09 7.90 5.04
C GLY A 197 9.02 7.66 3.97
N SER A 198 8.05 8.56 3.81
CA SER A 198 7.14 8.55 2.66
C SER A 198 7.87 8.98 1.38
N ASN A 199 7.69 8.24 0.27
CA ASN A 199 8.25 8.65 -1.03
C ASN A 199 7.65 9.97 -1.53
N THR A 200 6.39 10.26 -1.21
CA THR A 200 5.78 11.57 -1.51
C THR A 200 6.52 12.69 -0.77
N ARG A 201 6.87 12.48 0.51
CA ARG A 201 7.67 13.42 1.28
C ARG A 201 9.04 13.66 0.65
N LYS A 202 9.73 12.64 0.18
CA LYS A 202 11.04 12.75 -0.49
C LYS A 202 10.96 13.60 -1.76
N ILE A 203 9.86 13.51 -2.51
CA ILE A 203 9.64 14.33 -3.71
C ILE A 203 9.51 15.81 -3.31
N ILE A 204 8.75 16.11 -2.26
CA ILE A 204 8.56 17.48 -1.77
C ILE A 204 9.88 18.03 -1.20
N GLU A 205 10.61 17.26 -0.40
CA GLU A 205 11.91 17.68 0.13
C GLU A 205 12.92 17.97 -0.97
N ARG A 206 13.01 17.10 -1.97
CA ARG A 206 13.86 17.35 -3.14
C ARG A 206 13.49 18.65 -3.85
N PHE A 207 12.20 18.90 -4.05
CA PHE A 207 11.74 20.14 -4.66
C PHE A 207 12.11 21.37 -3.80
N ILE A 208 11.93 21.31 -2.48
CA ILE A 208 12.33 22.35 -1.52
C ILE A 208 13.82 22.64 -1.65
N ASP A 209 14.65 21.59 -1.67
CA ASP A 209 16.12 21.71 -1.75
C ASP A 209 16.55 22.27 -3.14
N GLU A 210 15.97 21.76 -4.22
CA GLU A 210 16.30 22.22 -5.60
C GLU A 210 15.90 23.68 -5.87
N GLN A 211 14.89 24.18 -5.16
CA GLN A 211 14.41 25.55 -5.31
C GLN A 211 14.92 26.50 -4.21
N ASP A 212 15.83 26.02 -3.35
CA ASP A 212 16.44 26.78 -2.25
C ASP A 212 15.39 27.45 -1.31
N ILE A 213 14.29 26.71 -1.02
CA ILE A 213 13.19 27.17 -0.17
C ILE A 213 13.55 27.03 1.30
N THR A 214 13.41 28.09 2.09
CA THR A 214 13.49 28.03 3.55
C THR A 214 12.19 27.48 4.13
N ALA A 215 12.10 26.14 4.25
CA ALA A 215 10.87 25.48 4.67
C ALA A 215 10.61 25.60 6.17
N ASN A 216 9.51 26.20 6.57
CA ASN A 216 9.02 26.24 7.95
C ASN A 216 8.05 25.09 8.23
N ILE A 217 8.58 23.88 8.47
CA ILE A 217 7.76 22.69 8.70
C ILE A 217 7.29 22.68 10.15
N ILE A 218 6.03 23.01 10.37
CA ILE A 218 5.43 23.10 11.72
C ILE A 218 4.83 21.77 12.20
N MET A 219 4.40 20.90 11.29
CA MET A 219 3.78 19.61 11.61
C MET A 219 4.14 18.54 10.58
N GLN A 220 4.15 17.29 11.04
CA GLN A 220 4.33 16.11 10.19
C GLN A 220 3.25 15.09 10.51
N MET A 221 2.56 14.59 9.47
CA MET A 221 1.42 13.69 9.59
C MET A 221 1.57 12.47 8.70
N GLU A 222 1.01 11.36 9.14
CA GLU A 222 1.10 10.07 8.47
C GLU A 222 0.43 10.07 7.08
N ASN A 223 -0.69 10.78 6.95
CA ASN A 223 -1.49 10.72 5.73
C ASN A 223 -2.26 12.02 5.45
N VAL A 224 -2.72 12.14 4.20
CA VAL A 224 -3.43 13.32 3.68
C VAL A 224 -4.75 13.61 4.41
N GLU A 225 -5.45 12.58 4.91
CA GLU A 225 -6.74 12.74 5.57
C GLU A 225 -6.62 13.44 6.94
N ILE A 226 -5.44 13.35 7.56
CA ILE A 226 -5.13 14.10 8.79
C ILE A 226 -4.63 15.50 8.44
N ILE A 227 -3.92 15.66 7.32
CA ILE A 227 -3.39 16.97 6.90
C ILE A 227 -4.53 17.93 6.52
N LYS A 228 -5.50 17.49 5.70
CA LYS A 228 -6.57 18.35 5.17
C LYS A 228 -7.34 19.13 6.24
N PRO A 229 -7.84 18.53 7.33
CA PRO A 229 -8.53 19.27 8.39
C PRO A 229 -7.66 20.32 9.09
N LEU A 230 -6.34 20.08 9.22
CA LEU A 230 -5.42 21.04 9.83
C LEU A 230 -5.18 22.24 8.91
N VAL A 231 -5.15 22.02 7.61
CA VAL A 231 -5.06 23.08 6.60
C VAL A 231 -6.37 23.89 6.53
N ASP A 232 -7.52 23.22 6.59
CA ASP A 232 -8.85 23.85 6.57
C ASP A 232 -9.01 24.88 7.71
N ILE A 233 -8.60 24.55 8.92
CA ILE A 233 -8.64 25.47 10.07
C ILE A 233 -7.54 26.53 10.05
N GLY A 234 -6.71 26.58 9.00
CA GLY A 234 -5.72 27.65 8.77
C GLY A 234 -4.42 27.53 9.55
N LEU A 235 -4.03 26.35 10.04
CA LEU A 235 -2.76 26.16 10.76
C LEU A 235 -1.53 26.33 9.86
N GLY A 236 -1.67 26.08 8.56
CA GLY A 236 -0.59 26.20 7.58
C GLY A 236 -1.05 25.75 6.20
N ILE A 237 -0.11 25.64 5.28
CA ILE A 237 -0.34 25.10 3.93
C ILE A 237 0.28 23.73 3.80
N THR A 238 -0.05 23.01 2.72
CA THR A 238 0.55 21.71 2.40
C THR A 238 0.78 21.56 0.92
N ILE A 239 1.59 20.56 0.52
CA ILE A 239 1.80 20.18 -0.87
C ILE A 239 1.36 18.72 -1.00
N ILE A 240 0.25 18.48 -1.71
CA ILE A 240 -0.37 17.15 -1.83
C ILE A 240 -0.92 16.94 -3.25
N PRO A 241 -1.20 15.68 -3.67
CA PRO A 241 -1.79 15.42 -4.98
C PRO A 241 -3.15 16.07 -5.13
N TYR A 242 -3.39 16.73 -6.25
CA TYR A 242 -4.67 17.37 -6.56
C TYR A 242 -5.87 16.44 -6.42
N GLN A 243 -5.73 15.19 -6.85
CA GLN A 243 -6.79 14.17 -6.76
C GLN A 243 -7.31 13.97 -5.33
N SER A 244 -6.48 14.25 -4.31
CA SER A 244 -6.88 14.08 -2.90
C SER A 244 -7.76 15.20 -2.34
N ILE A 245 -7.94 16.30 -3.08
CA ILE A 245 -8.68 17.48 -2.63
C ILE A 245 -9.82 17.91 -3.56
N VAL A 246 -10.12 17.15 -4.59
CA VAL A 246 -11.17 17.51 -5.57
C VAL A 246 -12.49 17.83 -4.88
N ARG A 247 -12.89 17.00 -3.91
CA ARG A 247 -14.15 17.19 -3.18
C ARG A 247 -14.15 18.43 -2.30
N GLU A 248 -13.04 18.70 -1.63
CA GLU A 248 -12.87 19.85 -0.75
C GLU A 248 -12.84 21.15 -1.56
N VAL A 249 -12.23 21.13 -2.74
CA VAL A 249 -12.23 22.28 -3.66
C VAL A 249 -13.63 22.54 -4.21
N GLU A 250 -14.35 21.49 -4.64
CA GLU A 250 -15.75 21.60 -5.08
C GLU A 250 -16.68 22.11 -3.97
N ALA A 251 -16.43 21.68 -2.72
CA ALA A 251 -17.18 22.11 -1.55
C ALA A 251 -16.76 23.52 -1.05
N GLY A 252 -15.64 24.06 -1.55
CA GLY A 252 -15.09 25.36 -1.13
C GLY A 252 -14.47 25.35 0.27
N THR A 253 -14.17 24.19 0.84
CA THR A 253 -13.53 24.07 2.17
C THR A 253 -12.01 24.15 2.07
N LEU A 254 -11.42 23.81 0.93
CA LEU A 254 -10.00 24.01 0.65
C LEU A 254 -9.82 24.79 -0.67
N HIS A 255 -8.73 25.51 -0.74
CA HIS A 255 -8.25 26.17 -1.95
C HIS A 255 -6.90 25.59 -2.35
N TYR A 256 -6.60 25.60 -3.66
CA TYR A 256 -5.29 25.16 -4.16
C TYR A 256 -4.69 26.19 -5.13
N ALA A 257 -3.37 26.14 -5.24
CA ALA A 257 -2.61 26.87 -6.24
C ALA A 257 -1.51 25.98 -6.84
N ARG A 258 -1.21 26.19 -8.12
CA ARG A 258 -0.06 25.57 -8.79
C ARG A 258 1.22 26.32 -8.44
N ILE A 259 2.37 25.67 -8.64
CA ILE A 259 3.67 26.32 -8.46
C ILE A 259 4.13 26.85 -9.83
N ALA A 260 4.17 28.17 -9.97
CA ALA A 260 4.48 28.84 -11.23
C ALA A 260 5.89 28.49 -11.74
N GLY A 261 5.97 28.03 -12.98
CA GLY A 261 7.24 27.66 -13.62
C GLY A 261 7.89 26.37 -13.13
N HIS A 262 7.37 25.77 -12.06
CA HIS A 262 7.93 24.55 -11.44
C HIS A 262 6.84 23.55 -11.08
N PRO A 263 6.10 23.00 -12.06
CA PRO A 263 5.07 22.02 -11.77
C PRO A 263 5.67 20.77 -11.11
N LEU A 264 5.11 20.39 -9.98
CA LEU A 264 5.58 19.24 -9.20
C LEU A 264 4.69 18.04 -9.48
N TYR A 265 5.29 16.92 -9.81
CA TYR A 265 4.58 15.67 -10.09
C TYR A 265 5.10 14.53 -9.23
N ARG A 266 4.20 13.61 -8.89
CA ARG A 266 4.57 12.29 -8.41
C ARG A 266 4.11 11.22 -9.38
N LYS A 267 4.96 10.21 -9.59
CA LYS A 267 4.61 9.04 -10.40
C LYS A 267 4.15 7.91 -9.51
N LEU A 268 3.04 7.27 -9.87
CA LEU A 268 2.59 6.03 -9.26
C LEU A 268 2.93 4.85 -10.16
N GLY A 269 3.33 3.75 -9.56
CA GLY A 269 3.63 2.52 -10.27
C GLY A 269 2.97 1.31 -9.61
N LEU A 270 2.64 0.33 -10.45
CA LEU A 270 2.35 -1.02 -10.02
C LEU A 270 3.66 -1.71 -9.67
N VAL A 271 3.70 -2.30 -8.49
CA VAL A 271 4.89 -3.00 -7.98
C VAL A 271 4.47 -4.40 -7.55
N MET A 272 5.15 -5.40 -8.08
CA MET A 272 4.88 -6.81 -7.78
C MET A 272 6.17 -7.63 -7.84
N LEU A 273 6.17 -8.84 -7.32
CA LEU A 273 7.31 -9.73 -7.48
C LEU A 273 7.53 -10.07 -8.95
N LYS A 274 8.78 -10.18 -9.36
CA LYS A 274 9.13 -10.79 -10.64
C LYS A 274 8.79 -12.27 -10.60
N MET A 275 8.00 -12.71 -11.56
CA MET A 275 7.54 -14.09 -11.69
C MET A 275 7.60 -14.54 -13.14
N ASN A 276 7.87 -15.82 -13.35
CA ASN A 276 7.72 -16.45 -14.67
C ASN A 276 6.24 -16.59 -15.08
N TYR A 277 5.38 -16.79 -14.10
CA TYR A 277 3.94 -16.90 -14.27
C TYR A 277 3.22 -15.98 -13.26
N ARG A 278 2.22 -15.27 -13.70
CA ARG A 278 1.38 -14.43 -12.83
C ARG A 278 0.03 -15.11 -12.59
N PRO A 279 -0.43 -15.21 -11.33
CA PRO A 279 -1.78 -15.68 -11.04
C PRO A 279 -2.84 -14.89 -11.82
N ILE A 280 -3.89 -15.58 -12.27
CA ILE A 280 -4.95 -14.97 -13.08
C ILE A 280 -5.56 -13.71 -12.40
N PRO A 281 -5.86 -13.69 -11.09
CA PRO A 281 -6.35 -12.48 -10.42
C PRO A 281 -5.39 -11.29 -10.55
N LEU A 282 -4.07 -11.55 -10.45
CA LEU A 282 -3.05 -10.52 -10.60
C LEU A 282 -2.93 -10.03 -12.07
N GLN A 283 -2.98 -10.93 -13.03
CA GLN A 283 -2.99 -10.54 -14.46
C GLN A 283 -4.17 -9.63 -14.78
N ARG A 284 -5.37 -10.00 -14.32
CA ARG A 284 -6.62 -9.27 -14.58
C ARG A 284 -6.60 -7.86 -14.00
N ILE A 285 -6.10 -7.67 -12.77
CA ILE A 285 -6.05 -6.33 -12.19
C ILE A 285 -4.99 -5.45 -12.87
N VAL A 286 -3.83 -6.00 -13.26
CA VAL A 286 -2.83 -5.26 -14.03
C VAL A 286 -3.39 -4.80 -15.37
N THR A 287 -4.12 -5.67 -16.07
CA THR A 287 -4.81 -5.32 -17.34
C THR A 287 -5.83 -4.23 -17.10
N LEU A 288 -6.65 -4.36 -16.05
CA LEU A 288 -7.67 -3.37 -15.72
C LEU A 288 -7.08 -1.99 -15.41
N PHE A 289 -5.97 -1.92 -14.67
CA PHE A 289 -5.25 -0.66 -14.46
C PHE A 289 -4.88 0.00 -15.79
N LYS A 290 -4.34 -0.77 -16.74
CA LYS A 290 -3.97 -0.26 -18.08
C LYS A 290 -5.16 0.26 -18.86
N GLU A 291 -6.29 -0.45 -18.81
CA GLU A 291 -7.54 -0.03 -19.46
C GLU A 291 -8.08 1.28 -18.89
N MET A 292 -7.96 1.47 -17.57
CA MET A 292 -8.57 2.59 -16.86
C MET A 292 -7.65 3.80 -16.67
N ILE A 293 -6.38 3.73 -17.02
CA ILE A 293 -5.40 4.83 -16.80
C ILE A 293 -5.93 6.20 -17.22
N SER A 294 -6.51 6.29 -18.42
CA SER A 294 -7.03 7.55 -18.94
C SER A 294 -8.18 8.14 -18.15
N THR A 295 -8.94 7.30 -17.45
CA THR A 295 -10.08 7.73 -16.60
C THR A 295 -9.70 7.98 -15.16
N LEU A 296 -8.53 7.50 -14.75
CA LEU A 296 -8.04 7.63 -13.38
C LEU A 296 -7.19 8.89 -13.16
N GLN A 297 -6.64 9.43 -14.23
CA GLN A 297 -5.82 10.64 -14.13
C GLN A 297 -6.71 11.87 -13.97
N VAL A 298 -6.68 12.48 -12.80
CA VAL A 298 -7.36 13.73 -12.49
C VAL A 298 -6.33 14.84 -12.46
N LEU A 299 -6.41 15.74 -13.42
CA LEU A 299 -5.56 16.93 -13.49
C LEU A 299 -6.36 18.15 -12.98
N PRO A 300 -5.69 19.12 -12.31
CA PRO A 300 -6.33 20.36 -11.97
C PRO A 300 -6.71 21.12 -13.25
N PRO A 301 -7.89 21.76 -13.29
CA PRO A 301 -8.38 22.52 -14.44
C PRO A 301 -7.54 23.74 -14.77
#